data_fdadb8e2e42a81acaf2c9af5bdab167e
#
_entry.id   fdadb8e2e42a81acaf2c9af5bdab167e
#
_cell.length_a   1.000
_cell.length_b   1.000
_cell.length_c   1.000
_cell.angle_alpha   90.00
_cell.angle_beta   90.00
_cell.angle_gamma   90.00
#
_symmetry.space_group_name_H-M   'P 1'
#
loop_
_entity.id
_entity.type
_entity.pdbx_description
1 polymer ?
#
loop_
_entity_poly.entity_id
_entity_poly.type
_entity_poly.pdbx_seq_one_letter_code
_entity_poly.pdbx_strand_id
1 'polypeptide(L)'
;MAIDPCTEYGLALAAEDFLPVLLAGAGTVVLGLAAGRALPSVRIPALLAGALVTLGGLAKAIWKLLVAAEPCRNYPVLENLLFPCLAFGFAGIACALVGVWRGRQASWWPFLVLPVLGGVASLAVGDTWPLLIVAAIAAVFIGVISIRLALRDGDRLGAVLFTVYIVGTLVLPPLAGRPHQSEQLQWGEQGTNTLVQLSFLLGAIRLLRRTPVSAAPERKPVGAHR
;
A
#
# COMPACT_ATOMS: atom_id res chain seq x y z
N MET A 1 10.80 9.44 28.25
CA MET A 1 9.68 10.39 28.31
C MET A 1 8.85 10.15 27.06
N ALA A 2 7.55 9.89 27.19
CA ALA A 2 6.66 9.84 26.03
C ALA A 2 6.58 11.26 25.44
N ILE A 3 6.79 11.39 24.13
CA ILE A 3 6.66 12.65 23.41
C ILE A 3 5.17 13.01 23.41
N ASP A 4 4.84 14.25 23.75
CA ASP A 4 3.46 14.73 23.67
C ASP A 4 3.09 14.96 22.20
N PRO A 5 2.18 14.18 21.61
CA PRO A 5 1.84 14.29 20.19
C PRO A 5 1.27 15.69 19.83
N CYS A 6 0.73 16.43 20.80
CA CYS A 6 0.18 17.76 20.58
C CYS A 6 1.24 18.84 20.29
N THR A 7 2.50 18.55 20.51
CA THR A 7 3.62 19.48 20.27
C THR A 7 4.56 19.00 19.17
N GLU A 8 4.30 17.82 18.60
CA GLU A 8 5.22 17.16 17.69
C GLU A 8 5.06 17.62 16.23
N TYR A 9 3.83 17.96 15.82
CA TYR A 9 3.51 18.22 14.40
C TYR A 9 3.03 19.64 14.16
N GLY A 10 3.63 20.32 13.16
CA GLY A 10 3.07 21.54 12.61
C GLY A 10 1.88 21.27 11.69
N LEU A 11 0.91 22.19 11.63
CA LEU A 11 -0.30 22.03 10.82
C LEU A 11 0.00 21.82 9.32
N ALA A 12 1.02 22.52 8.79
CA ALA A 12 1.42 22.39 7.39
C ALA A 12 1.97 20.99 7.09
N LEU A 13 2.78 20.42 7.99
CA LEU A 13 3.34 19.08 7.88
C LEU A 13 2.25 18.00 7.97
N ALA A 14 1.28 18.20 8.89
CA ALA A 14 0.14 17.29 9.01
C ALA A 14 -0.78 17.32 7.79
N ALA A 15 -0.92 18.48 7.13
CA ALA A 15 -1.67 18.61 5.88
C ALA A 15 -0.93 17.94 4.70
N GLU A 16 0.39 18.00 4.66
CA GLU A 16 1.20 17.36 3.62
C GLU A 16 1.06 15.83 3.63
N ASP A 17 0.88 15.20 4.80
CA ASP A 17 0.69 13.75 4.93
C ASP A 17 -0.47 13.19 4.08
N PHE A 18 -1.46 14.01 3.73
CA PHE A 18 -2.54 13.58 2.83
C PHE A 18 -2.04 13.31 1.42
N LEU A 19 -1.02 14.01 0.94
CA LEU A 19 -0.53 13.86 -0.42
C LEU A 19 0.04 12.47 -0.70
N PRO A 20 1.01 11.93 0.07
CA PRO A 20 1.49 10.56 -0.13
C PRO A 20 0.38 9.52 0.07
N VAL A 21 -0.57 9.74 0.99
CA VAL A 21 -1.72 8.83 1.19
C VAL A 21 -2.62 8.77 -0.05
N LEU A 22 -2.95 9.92 -0.65
CA LEU A 22 -3.77 9.97 -1.86
C LEU A 22 -3.04 9.35 -3.07
N LEU A 23 -1.74 9.58 -3.20
CA LEU A 23 -0.92 8.96 -4.25
C LEU A 23 -0.85 7.43 -4.07
N ALA A 24 -0.62 6.95 -2.85
CA ALA A 24 -0.63 5.51 -2.52
C ALA A 24 -2.00 4.88 -2.81
N GLY A 25 -3.08 5.54 -2.36
CA GLY A 25 -4.45 5.09 -2.58
C GLY A 25 -4.78 5.00 -4.08
N ALA A 26 -4.49 6.06 -4.84
CA ALA A 26 -4.65 6.05 -6.28
C ALA A 26 -3.81 4.95 -6.95
N GLY A 27 -2.56 4.78 -6.51
CA GLY A 27 -1.66 3.75 -7.00
C GLY A 27 -2.20 2.34 -6.77
N THR A 28 -2.71 2.04 -5.58
CA THR A 28 -3.30 0.73 -5.25
C THR A 28 -4.59 0.46 -6.04
N VAL A 29 -5.45 1.47 -6.24
CA VAL A 29 -6.65 1.35 -7.08
C VAL A 29 -6.26 1.05 -8.53
N VAL A 30 -5.32 1.82 -9.10
CA VAL A 30 -4.84 1.63 -10.47
C VAL A 30 -4.19 0.25 -10.63
N LEU A 31 -3.41 -0.21 -9.66
CA LEU A 31 -2.80 -1.55 -9.65
C LEU A 31 -3.88 -2.65 -9.58
N GLY A 32 -4.92 -2.45 -8.76
CA GLY A 32 -6.08 -3.34 -8.69
C GLY A 32 -6.86 -3.41 -10.00
N LEU A 33 -7.00 -2.28 -10.72
CA LEU A 33 -7.59 -2.23 -12.04
C LEU A 33 -6.73 -2.97 -13.08
N ALA A 34 -5.40 -2.82 -13.03
CA ALA A 34 -4.47 -3.54 -13.89
C ALA A 34 -4.57 -5.05 -13.65
N ALA A 35 -4.56 -5.48 -12.38
CA ALA A 35 -4.76 -6.88 -12.02
C ALA A 35 -6.11 -7.42 -12.52
N GLY A 36 -7.18 -6.65 -12.36
CA GLY A 36 -8.51 -7.01 -12.83
C GLY A 36 -8.67 -7.07 -14.35
N ARG A 37 -7.87 -6.31 -15.12
CA ARG A 37 -7.80 -6.46 -16.59
C ARG A 37 -7.16 -7.77 -17.02
N ALA A 38 -6.05 -8.14 -16.36
CA ALA A 38 -5.35 -9.39 -16.62
C ALA A 38 -6.13 -10.62 -16.15
N LEU A 39 -6.80 -10.51 -14.98
CA LEU A 39 -7.53 -11.60 -14.35
C LEU A 39 -8.80 -11.04 -13.68
N PRO A 40 -9.97 -11.07 -14.34
CA PRO A 40 -11.20 -10.46 -13.83
C PRO A 40 -11.62 -10.90 -12.43
N SER A 41 -11.36 -12.15 -12.05
CA SER A 41 -11.72 -12.71 -10.74
C SER A 41 -11.01 -12.04 -9.55
N VAL A 42 -9.87 -11.37 -9.76
CA VAL A 42 -9.14 -10.69 -8.68
C VAL A 42 -9.46 -9.19 -8.57
N ARG A 43 -10.28 -8.65 -9.48
CA ARG A 43 -10.57 -7.20 -9.54
C ARG A 43 -11.17 -6.67 -8.25
N ILE A 44 -12.29 -7.27 -7.80
CA ILE A 44 -12.98 -6.81 -6.58
C ILE A 44 -12.11 -7.00 -5.34
N PRO A 45 -11.51 -8.19 -5.08
CA PRO A 45 -10.60 -8.36 -3.96
C PRO A 45 -9.44 -7.36 -3.94
N ALA A 46 -8.82 -7.07 -5.09
CA ALA A 46 -7.72 -6.11 -5.18
C ALA A 46 -8.16 -4.68 -4.89
N LEU A 47 -9.34 -4.26 -5.37
CA LEU A 47 -9.90 -2.93 -5.09
C LEU A 47 -10.26 -2.77 -3.61
N LEU A 48 -10.86 -3.79 -2.99
CA LEU A 48 -11.16 -3.78 -1.55
C LEU A 48 -9.87 -3.72 -0.71
N ALA A 49 -8.84 -4.46 -1.10
CA ALA A 49 -7.54 -4.40 -0.46
C ALA A 49 -6.89 -3.00 -0.61
N GLY A 50 -6.98 -2.37 -1.78
CA GLY A 50 -6.52 -1.00 -2.00
C GLY A 50 -7.32 0.02 -1.19
N ALA A 51 -8.63 -0.14 -1.05
CA ALA A 51 -9.46 0.69 -0.19
C ALA A 51 -9.03 0.59 1.29
N LEU A 52 -8.69 -0.62 1.75
CA LEU A 52 -8.21 -0.83 3.12
C LEU A 52 -6.88 -0.09 3.36
N VAL A 53 -5.93 -0.17 2.42
CA VAL A 53 -4.67 0.61 2.48
C VAL A 53 -4.95 2.11 2.57
N THR A 54 -5.84 2.61 1.72
CA THR A 54 -6.21 4.03 1.70
C THR A 54 -6.85 4.48 3.00
N LEU A 55 -7.78 3.68 3.56
CA LEU A 55 -8.44 3.97 4.83
C LEU A 55 -7.44 4.05 5.99
N GLY A 56 -6.48 3.13 6.07
CA GLY A 56 -5.44 3.16 7.09
C GLY A 56 -4.56 4.41 6.99
N GLY A 57 -4.14 4.78 5.78
CA GLY A 57 -3.38 6.00 5.53
C GLY A 57 -4.16 7.26 5.90
N LEU A 58 -5.44 7.35 5.48
CA LEU A 58 -6.30 8.48 5.82
C LEU A 58 -6.55 8.60 7.33
N ALA A 59 -6.75 7.48 8.02
CA ALA A 59 -6.93 7.49 9.49
C ALA A 59 -5.71 8.13 10.18
N LYS A 60 -4.49 7.75 9.78
CA LYS A 60 -3.26 8.34 10.35
C LYS A 60 -3.08 9.81 9.97
N ALA A 61 -3.35 10.20 8.71
CA ALA A 61 -3.27 11.60 8.28
C ALA A 61 -4.28 12.48 9.01
N ILE A 62 -5.52 12.00 9.19
CA ILE A 62 -6.55 12.69 9.97
C ILE A 62 -6.10 12.82 11.44
N TRP A 63 -5.55 11.74 12.03
CA TRP A 63 -5.03 11.81 13.39
C TRP A 63 -3.95 12.89 13.53
N LYS A 64 -2.95 12.93 12.65
CA LYS A 64 -1.91 13.96 12.66
C LYS A 64 -2.50 15.38 12.56
N LEU A 65 -3.50 15.57 11.69
CA LEU A 65 -4.16 16.84 11.54
C LEU A 65 -4.90 17.27 12.83
N LEU A 66 -5.55 16.32 13.51
CA LEU A 66 -6.29 16.57 14.75
C LEU A 66 -5.38 16.89 15.93
N VAL A 67 -4.20 16.26 16.02
CA VAL A 67 -3.22 16.59 17.07
C VAL A 67 -2.47 17.90 16.80
N ALA A 68 -2.29 18.27 15.52
CA ALA A 68 -1.66 19.52 15.11
C ALA A 68 -2.60 20.73 15.20
N ALA A 69 -3.93 20.51 15.26
CA ALA A 69 -4.93 21.56 15.33
C ALA A 69 -5.16 22.02 16.78
N GLU A 70 -5.58 23.30 16.94
CA GLU A 70 -6.00 23.83 18.24
C GLU A 70 -7.55 23.88 18.33
N PRO A 71 -8.15 23.34 19.41
CA PRO A 71 -7.52 22.57 20.49
C PRO A 71 -7.07 21.18 20.04
N CYS A 72 -5.92 20.72 20.54
CA CYS A 72 -5.39 19.38 20.24
C CYS A 72 -6.38 18.28 20.61
N ARG A 73 -6.60 17.34 19.67
CA ARG A 73 -7.50 16.18 19.86
C ARG A 73 -6.75 14.91 19.50
N ASN A 74 -6.37 14.15 20.51
CA ASN A 74 -5.67 12.88 20.32
C ASN A 74 -6.68 11.72 20.34
N TYR A 75 -6.78 10.98 19.22
CA TYR A 75 -7.57 9.76 19.08
C TYR A 75 -6.65 8.58 18.72
N PRO A 76 -6.12 7.83 19.71
CA PRO A 76 -5.15 6.74 19.47
C PRO A 76 -5.68 5.65 18.53
N VAL A 77 -6.99 5.48 18.42
CA VAL A 77 -7.60 4.52 17.48
C VAL A 77 -7.24 4.87 16.02
N LEU A 78 -7.32 6.17 15.65
CA LEU A 78 -6.99 6.61 14.30
C LEU A 78 -5.50 6.42 14.00
N GLU A 79 -4.64 6.66 14.98
CA GLU A 79 -3.21 6.42 14.88
C GLU A 79 -2.91 4.94 14.63
N ASN A 80 -3.50 4.06 15.42
CA ASN A 80 -3.22 2.63 15.43
C ASN A 80 -3.86 1.84 14.28
N LEU A 81 -4.79 2.44 13.52
CA LEU A 81 -5.42 1.79 12.35
C LEU A 81 -4.49 1.65 11.16
N LEU A 82 -3.42 2.47 11.05
CA LEU A 82 -2.54 2.47 9.88
C LEU A 82 -1.99 1.06 9.58
N PHE A 83 -1.23 0.50 10.50
CA PHE A 83 -0.47 -0.74 10.22
C PHE A 83 -1.34 -1.98 10.06
N PRO A 84 -2.42 -2.20 10.82
CA PRO A 84 -3.38 -3.26 10.51
C PRO A 84 -3.95 -3.15 9.09
N CYS A 85 -4.42 -1.96 8.70
CA CYS A 85 -4.97 -1.74 7.37
C CYS A 85 -3.93 -1.96 6.27
N LEU A 86 -2.68 -1.50 6.46
CA LEU A 86 -1.60 -1.72 5.49
C LEU A 86 -1.24 -3.20 5.39
N ALA A 87 -1.07 -3.92 6.50
CA ALA A 87 -0.67 -5.33 6.51
C ALA A 87 -1.69 -6.21 5.77
N PHE A 88 -2.97 -6.09 6.10
CA PHE A 88 -4.03 -6.86 5.44
C PHE A 88 -4.30 -6.39 4.01
N GLY A 89 -4.28 -5.08 3.77
CA GLY A 89 -4.48 -4.51 2.44
C GLY A 89 -3.37 -4.91 1.45
N PHE A 90 -2.11 -4.79 1.84
CA PHE A 90 -1.00 -5.22 0.99
C PHE A 90 -0.96 -6.73 0.79
N ALA A 91 -1.33 -7.53 1.79
CA ALA A 91 -1.47 -8.98 1.62
C ALA A 91 -2.52 -9.32 0.55
N GLY A 92 -3.66 -8.63 0.53
CA GLY A 92 -4.69 -8.79 -0.49
C GLY A 92 -4.22 -8.40 -1.89
N ILE A 93 -3.51 -7.26 -2.03
CA ILE A 93 -2.91 -6.84 -3.31
C ILE A 93 -1.85 -7.85 -3.77
N ALA A 94 -0.99 -8.32 -2.87
CA ALA A 94 0.03 -9.33 -3.16
C ALA A 94 -0.61 -10.63 -3.69
N CYS A 95 -1.69 -11.10 -3.05
CA CYS A 95 -2.46 -12.26 -3.49
C CYS A 95 -3.00 -12.07 -4.93
N ALA A 96 -3.58 -10.91 -5.23
CA ALA A 96 -4.10 -10.58 -6.55
C ALA A 96 -2.99 -10.59 -7.61
N LEU A 97 -1.84 -9.96 -7.33
CA LEU A 97 -0.71 -9.92 -8.26
C LEU A 97 -0.06 -11.30 -8.50
N VAL A 98 0.02 -12.15 -7.46
CA VAL A 98 0.45 -13.55 -7.64
C VAL A 98 -0.54 -14.30 -8.52
N GLY A 99 -1.84 -14.03 -8.39
CA GLY A 99 -2.86 -14.57 -9.29
C GLY A 99 -2.61 -14.19 -10.75
N VAL A 100 -2.36 -12.91 -11.00
CA VAL A 100 -2.00 -12.39 -12.35
C VAL A 100 -0.72 -13.03 -12.87
N TRP A 101 0.32 -13.11 -12.03
CA TRP A 101 1.59 -13.75 -12.38
C TRP A 101 1.41 -15.20 -12.83
N ARG A 102 0.55 -15.96 -12.12
CA ARG A 102 0.28 -17.39 -12.40
C ARG A 102 -0.79 -17.61 -13.46
N GLY A 103 -1.47 -16.56 -13.93
CA GLY A 103 -2.61 -16.67 -14.86
C GLY A 103 -3.85 -17.38 -14.26
N ARG A 104 -3.91 -17.56 -12.93
CA ARG A 104 -5.03 -18.18 -12.21
C ARG A 104 -5.17 -17.60 -10.82
N GLN A 105 -6.39 -17.60 -10.28
CA GLN A 105 -6.62 -17.08 -8.94
C GLN A 105 -5.74 -17.82 -7.91
N ALA A 106 -4.99 -17.03 -7.12
CA ALA A 106 -4.21 -17.56 -6.01
C ALA A 106 -5.12 -17.82 -4.80
N SER A 107 -4.75 -18.82 -4.00
CA SER A 107 -5.39 -19.02 -2.69
C SER A 107 -5.05 -17.85 -1.78
N TRP A 108 -6.04 -17.30 -1.09
CA TRP A 108 -5.90 -16.10 -0.24
C TRP A 108 -5.29 -16.41 1.14
N TRP A 109 -5.54 -17.61 1.68
CA TRP A 109 -5.17 -17.92 3.06
C TRP A 109 -3.65 -17.86 3.36
N PRO A 110 -2.69 -18.25 2.47
CA PRO A 110 -1.28 -18.09 2.75
C PRO A 110 -0.85 -16.64 2.95
N PHE A 111 -1.55 -15.70 2.29
CA PHE A 111 -1.28 -14.27 2.39
C PHE A 111 -1.80 -13.66 3.70
N LEU A 112 -2.72 -14.33 4.41
CA LEU A 112 -3.21 -13.89 5.71
C LEU A 112 -2.34 -14.37 6.88
N VAL A 113 -1.49 -15.36 6.69
CA VAL A 113 -0.66 -15.91 7.78
C VAL A 113 0.20 -14.84 8.43
N LEU A 114 0.96 -14.07 7.63
CA LEU A 114 1.83 -13.01 8.17
C LEU A 114 1.05 -11.87 8.83
N PRO A 115 -0.02 -11.28 8.23
CA PRO A 115 -0.82 -10.27 8.91
C PRO A 115 -1.45 -10.76 10.22
N VAL A 116 -1.94 -12.00 10.27
CA VAL A 116 -2.53 -12.58 11.49
C VAL A 116 -1.45 -12.76 12.56
N LEU A 117 -0.29 -13.32 12.21
CA LEU A 117 0.83 -13.47 13.15
C LEU A 117 1.34 -12.10 13.63
N GLY A 118 1.44 -11.11 12.72
CA GLY A 118 1.77 -9.73 13.06
C GLY A 118 0.76 -9.11 14.03
N GLY A 119 -0.54 -9.37 13.82
CA GLY A 119 -1.60 -8.93 14.72
C GLY A 119 -1.50 -9.55 16.11
N VAL A 120 -1.28 -10.87 16.19
CA VAL A 120 -1.07 -11.56 17.47
C VAL A 120 0.17 -11.03 18.18
N ALA A 121 1.28 -10.83 17.46
CA ALA A 121 2.49 -10.26 18.03
C ALA A 121 2.25 -8.82 18.52
N SER A 122 1.51 -8.00 17.77
CA SER A 122 1.14 -6.63 18.16
C SER A 122 0.35 -6.60 19.45
N LEU A 123 -0.61 -7.50 19.62
CA LEU A 123 -1.36 -7.65 20.89
C LEU A 123 -0.45 -8.09 22.05
N ALA A 124 0.50 -8.98 21.80
CA ALA A 124 1.41 -9.48 22.83
C ALA A 124 2.41 -8.42 23.31
N VAL A 125 2.88 -7.53 22.42
CA VAL A 125 3.83 -6.47 22.77
C VAL A 125 3.15 -5.14 23.14
N GLY A 126 1.85 -5.02 22.91
CA GLY A 126 1.10 -3.77 23.19
C GLY A 126 1.43 -2.63 22.21
N ASP A 127 1.93 -2.94 21.00
CA ASP A 127 2.32 -1.97 19.99
C ASP A 127 2.08 -2.52 18.58
N THR A 128 1.95 -1.64 17.59
CA THR A 128 1.64 -1.98 16.20
C THR A 128 2.86 -2.16 15.28
N TRP A 129 4.09 -1.99 15.78
CA TRP A 129 5.31 -2.17 14.98
C TRP A 129 5.49 -3.57 14.34
N PRO A 130 5.00 -4.71 14.93
CA PRO A 130 5.06 -5.98 14.23
C PRO A 130 4.24 -5.98 12.93
N LEU A 131 3.10 -5.28 12.91
CA LEU A 131 2.29 -5.10 11.70
C LEU A 131 2.96 -4.16 10.69
N LEU A 132 3.73 -3.15 11.14
CA LEU A 132 4.58 -2.34 10.26
C LEU A 132 5.58 -3.20 9.50
N ILE A 133 6.28 -4.14 10.17
CA ILE A 133 7.21 -5.05 9.51
C ILE A 133 6.49 -5.91 8.46
N VAL A 134 5.34 -6.46 8.80
CA VAL A 134 4.53 -7.26 7.85
C VAL A 134 4.11 -6.42 6.66
N ALA A 135 3.66 -5.18 6.89
CA ALA A 135 3.28 -4.26 5.81
C ALA A 135 4.48 -3.92 4.90
N ALA A 136 5.66 -3.68 5.47
CA ALA A 136 6.88 -3.42 4.70
C ALA A 136 7.30 -4.63 3.84
N ILE A 137 7.27 -5.83 4.40
CA ILE A 137 7.54 -7.08 3.65
C ILE A 137 6.55 -7.23 2.49
N ALA A 138 5.26 -7.03 2.74
CA ALA A 138 4.23 -7.14 1.71
C ALA A 138 4.38 -6.05 0.62
N ALA A 139 4.71 -4.81 1.00
CA ALA A 139 4.96 -3.71 0.07
C ALA A 139 6.16 -3.99 -0.86
N VAL A 140 7.27 -4.47 -0.30
CA VAL A 140 8.44 -4.91 -1.08
C VAL A 140 8.07 -6.05 -2.03
N PHE A 141 7.32 -7.03 -1.56
CA PHE A 141 6.86 -8.15 -2.38
C PHE A 141 5.97 -7.69 -3.55
N ILE A 142 5.03 -6.76 -3.30
CA ILE A 142 4.21 -6.11 -4.34
C ILE A 142 5.12 -5.43 -5.37
N GLY A 143 6.10 -4.66 -4.92
CA GLY A 143 7.05 -3.99 -5.80
C GLY A 143 7.83 -4.97 -6.67
N VAL A 144 8.36 -6.06 -6.09
CA VAL A 144 9.10 -7.10 -6.82
C VAL A 144 8.24 -7.78 -7.88
N ILE A 145 6.99 -8.16 -7.56
CA ILE A 145 6.10 -8.76 -8.56
C ILE A 145 5.75 -7.74 -9.64
N SER A 146 5.50 -6.48 -9.28
CA SER A 146 5.19 -5.42 -10.24
C SER A 146 6.36 -5.15 -11.19
N ILE A 147 7.62 -5.18 -10.70
CA ILE A 147 8.83 -5.12 -11.54
C ILE A 147 8.83 -6.27 -12.54
N ARG A 148 8.59 -7.51 -12.07
CA ARG A 148 8.59 -8.69 -12.96
C ARG A 148 7.49 -8.61 -14.01
N LEU A 149 6.30 -8.14 -13.66
CA LEU A 149 5.20 -7.93 -14.62
C LEU A 149 5.57 -6.85 -15.63
N ALA A 150 6.12 -5.70 -15.18
CA ALA A 150 6.56 -4.63 -16.07
C ALA A 150 7.65 -5.11 -17.05
N LEU A 151 8.65 -5.86 -16.58
CA LEU A 151 9.71 -6.40 -17.43
C LEU A 151 9.19 -7.44 -18.41
N ARG A 152 8.22 -8.28 -18.02
CA ARG A 152 7.56 -9.22 -18.91
C ARG A 152 6.89 -8.52 -20.09
N ASP A 153 6.31 -7.35 -19.83
CA ASP A 153 5.63 -6.53 -20.82
C ASP A 153 6.60 -5.54 -21.54
N GLY A 154 7.92 -5.67 -21.32
CA GLY A 154 8.96 -4.84 -21.93
C GLY A 154 9.01 -3.40 -21.38
N ASP A 155 8.37 -3.13 -20.22
CA ASP A 155 8.33 -1.79 -19.64
C ASP A 155 9.48 -1.55 -18.63
N ARG A 156 10.66 -1.21 -19.15
CA ARG A 156 11.84 -0.90 -18.32
C ARG A 156 11.61 0.31 -17.38
N LEU A 157 10.91 1.35 -17.86
CA LEU A 157 10.62 2.52 -17.04
C LEU A 157 9.65 2.18 -15.89
N GLY A 158 8.62 1.36 -16.14
CA GLY A 158 7.75 0.84 -15.08
C GLY A 158 8.54 0.06 -14.04
N ALA A 159 9.49 -0.78 -14.46
CA ALA A 159 10.36 -1.52 -13.54
C ALA A 159 11.23 -0.58 -12.69
N VAL A 160 11.82 0.48 -13.28
CA VAL A 160 12.59 1.51 -12.54
C VAL A 160 11.71 2.22 -11.50
N LEU A 161 10.49 2.62 -11.87
CA LEU A 161 9.55 3.29 -10.94
C LEU A 161 9.21 2.40 -9.74
N PHE A 162 8.93 1.12 -9.95
CA PHE A 162 8.71 0.18 -8.84
C PHE A 162 9.99 -0.10 -8.04
N THR A 163 11.18 0.00 -8.64
CA THR A 163 12.45 -0.08 -7.90
C THR A 163 12.62 1.11 -6.96
N VAL A 164 12.32 2.34 -7.43
CA VAL A 164 12.32 3.55 -6.58
C VAL A 164 11.34 3.39 -5.42
N TYR A 165 10.14 2.86 -5.68
CA TYR A 165 9.17 2.54 -4.63
C TYR A 165 9.74 1.57 -3.58
N ILE A 166 10.37 0.45 -3.99
CA ILE A 166 10.97 -0.51 -3.05
C ILE A 166 12.06 0.15 -2.20
N VAL A 167 13.00 0.86 -2.85
CA VAL A 167 14.11 1.53 -2.14
C VAL A 167 13.56 2.52 -1.12
N GLY A 168 12.59 3.35 -1.51
CA GLY A 168 11.96 4.29 -0.59
C GLY A 168 11.24 3.60 0.57
N THR A 169 10.49 2.53 0.30
CA THR A 169 9.82 1.72 1.35
C THR A 169 10.80 1.15 2.38
N LEU A 170 12.02 0.83 1.97
CA LEU A 170 13.05 0.31 2.88
C LEU A 170 13.81 1.42 3.63
N VAL A 171 13.94 2.60 3.03
CA VAL A 171 14.71 3.72 3.60
C VAL A 171 13.87 4.56 4.56
N LEU A 172 12.58 4.76 4.29
CA LEU A 172 11.72 5.64 5.09
C LEU A 172 11.53 5.20 6.55
N PRO A 173 11.25 3.92 6.89
CA PRO A 173 11.02 3.52 8.28
C PRO A 173 12.21 3.77 9.22
N PRO A 174 13.49 3.47 8.84
CA PRO A 174 14.64 3.82 9.65
C PRO A 174 14.86 5.33 9.82
N LEU A 175 14.41 6.16 8.86
CA LEU A 175 14.48 7.62 8.99
C LEU A 175 13.43 8.11 9.99
N ALA A 176 12.17 7.66 9.83
CA ALA A 176 11.06 8.03 10.68
C ALA A 176 11.22 7.57 12.15
N GLY A 177 11.95 6.50 12.39
CA GLY A 177 12.22 5.97 13.74
C GLY A 177 13.32 6.69 14.54
N ARG A 178 13.89 7.79 14.03
CA ARG A 178 14.95 8.53 14.76
C ARG A 178 14.36 9.34 15.91
N PRO A 179 14.93 9.26 17.13
CA PRO A 179 14.54 10.13 18.22
C PRO A 179 14.96 11.59 17.92
N HIS A 180 14.15 12.56 18.36
CA HIS A 180 14.42 13.99 18.21
C HIS A 180 14.61 14.47 16.76
N GLN A 181 13.59 14.25 15.93
CA GLN A 181 13.61 14.74 14.56
C GLN A 181 13.49 16.27 14.51
N SER A 182 14.41 16.91 13.76
CA SER A 182 14.23 18.31 13.41
C SER A 182 13.07 18.47 12.41
N GLU A 183 12.42 19.62 12.42
CA GLU A 183 11.37 19.94 11.44
C GLU A 183 11.83 19.78 9.99
N GLN A 184 13.08 20.16 9.70
CA GLN A 184 13.70 19.99 8.38
C GLN A 184 13.79 18.51 7.97
N LEU A 185 14.12 17.61 8.91
CA LEU A 185 14.19 16.19 8.66
C LEU A 185 12.79 15.62 8.38
N GLN A 186 11.78 16.04 9.14
CA GLN A 186 10.39 15.63 8.92
C GLN A 186 9.89 16.05 7.53
N TRP A 187 10.19 17.28 7.07
CA TRP A 187 9.89 17.72 5.71
C TRP A 187 10.63 16.91 4.64
N GLY A 188 11.89 16.56 4.89
CA GLY A 188 12.67 15.68 4.01
C GLY A 188 12.07 14.29 3.88
N GLU A 189 11.60 13.71 5.00
CA GLU A 189 10.91 12.41 5.01
C GLU A 189 9.60 12.45 4.26
N GLN A 190 8.76 13.47 4.49
CA GLN A 190 7.48 13.62 3.81
C GLN A 190 7.64 13.84 2.32
N GLY A 191 8.55 14.72 1.90
CA GLY A 191 8.86 14.91 0.50
C GLY A 191 9.38 13.63 -0.17
N THR A 192 10.22 12.88 0.52
CA THR A 192 10.71 11.57 0.05
C THR A 192 9.56 10.58 -0.07
N ASN A 193 8.68 10.49 0.93
CA ASN A 193 7.50 9.61 0.89
C ASN A 193 6.59 9.97 -0.28
N THR A 194 6.31 11.26 -0.49
CA THR A 194 5.52 11.75 -1.64
C THR A 194 6.12 11.31 -2.98
N LEU A 195 7.44 11.44 -3.17
CA LEU A 195 8.12 10.98 -4.39
C LEU A 195 8.04 9.45 -4.56
N VAL A 196 8.17 8.71 -3.47
CA VAL A 196 8.05 7.24 -3.46
C VAL A 196 6.64 6.81 -3.89
N GLN A 197 5.59 7.43 -3.31
CA GLN A 197 4.22 7.09 -3.67
C GLN A 197 3.84 7.58 -5.08
N LEU A 198 4.40 8.70 -5.54
CA LEU A 198 4.24 9.14 -6.92
C LEU A 198 4.87 8.14 -7.89
N SER A 199 6.07 7.64 -7.60
CA SER A 199 6.71 6.61 -8.45
C SER A 199 5.89 5.32 -8.48
N PHE A 200 5.31 4.90 -7.36
CA PHE A 200 4.40 3.76 -7.30
C PHE A 200 3.15 3.97 -8.18
N LEU A 201 2.48 5.12 -8.06
CA LEU A 201 1.31 5.46 -8.88
C LEU A 201 1.65 5.46 -10.38
N LEU A 202 2.74 6.13 -10.76
CA LEU A 202 3.18 6.18 -12.17
C LEU A 202 3.52 4.78 -12.71
N GLY A 203 4.18 3.94 -11.92
CA GLY A 203 4.43 2.53 -12.23
C GLY A 203 3.14 1.76 -12.44
N ALA A 204 2.15 1.92 -11.56
CA ALA A 204 0.84 1.28 -11.66
C ALA A 204 0.05 1.74 -12.90
N ILE A 205 0.07 3.04 -13.23
CA ILE A 205 -0.55 3.58 -14.45
C ILE A 205 0.08 2.96 -15.71
N ARG A 206 1.41 2.84 -15.73
CA ARG A 206 2.12 2.21 -16.86
C ARG A 206 1.74 0.75 -17.00
N LEU A 207 1.70 0.00 -15.90
CA LEU A 207 1.29 -1.40 -15.89
C LEU A 207 -0.16 -1.54 -16.40
N LEU A 208 -1.10 -0.70 -15.93
CA LEU A 208 -2.49 -0.69 -16.39
C LEU A 208 -2.60 -0.45 -17.90
N ARG A 209 -1.81 0.50 -18.46
CA ARG A 209 -1.84 0.84 -19.89
C ARG A 209 -1.31 -0.29 -20.78
N ARG A 210 -0.40 -1.11 -20.27
CA ARG A 210 0.24 -2.20 -21.02
C ARG A 210 -0.45 -3.55 -20.82
N THR A 211 -1.23 -3.71 -19.76
CA THR A 211 -1.96 -4.95 -19.49
C THR A 211 -3.08 -5.13 -20.52
N PRO A 212 -3.06 -6.19 -21.34
CA PRO A 212 -4.14 -6.49 -22.27
C PRO A 212 -5.42 -6.84 -21.50
N VAL A 213 -6.57 -6.52 -22.10
CA VAL A 213 -7.85 -6.98 -21.56
C VAL A 213 -7.95 -8.48 -21.81
N SER A 214 -8.15 -9.26 -20.74
CA SER A 214 -8.40 -10.70 -20.87
C SER A 214 -9.64 -10.90 -21.74
N ALA A 215 -9.52 -11.63 -22.86
CA ALA A 215 -10.67 -12.02 -23.66
C ALA A 215 -11.63 -12.82 -22.78
N ALA A 216 -12.89 -12.44 -22.77
CA ALA A 216 -13.92 -13.22 -22.09
C ALA A 216 -13.89 -14.65 -22.64
N PRO A 217 -13.97 -15.69 -21.79
CA PRO A 217 -14.05 -17.05 -22.30
C PRO A 217 -15.22 -17.14 -23.28
N GLU A 218 -14.95 -17.49 -24.53
CA GLU A 218 -15.99 -17.79 -25.52
C GLU A 218 -16.99 -18.76 -24.89
N ARG A 219 -18.21 -18.33 -24.70
CA ARG A 219 -19.31 -19.25 -24.31
C ARG A 219 -19.42 -20.25 -25.44
N LYS A 220 -18.90 -21.47 -25.20
CA LYS A 220 -19.19 -22.57 -26.11
C LYS A 220 -20.71 -22.61 -26.30
N PRO A 221 -21.22 -22.57 -27.54
CA PRO A 221 -22.64 -22.69 -27.76
C PRO A 221 -23.09 -24.00 -27.11
N VAL A 222 -24.06 -23.90 -26.19
CA VAL A 222 -24.73 -25.05 -25.57
C VAL A 222 -25.27 -25.88 -26.71
N GLY A 223 -24.71 -27.08 -26.87
CA GLY A 223 -24.86 -27.90 -28.03
C GLY A 223 -26.32 -28.10 -28.45
N ALA A 224 -26.55 -27.90 -29.72
CA ALA A 224 -27.68 -28.50 -30.40
C ALA A 224 -27.50 -30.02 -30.41
N HIS A 225 -27.93 -30.69 -29.37
CA HIS A 225 -28.20 -32.11 -29.46
C HIS A 225 -29.56 -32.25 -30.21
N ARG A 226 -29.47 -32.58 -31.48
CA ARG A 226 -30.54 -33.24 -32.19
C ARG A 226 -30.34 -34.75 -32.12
#